data_5efe45fd03ada021b9adf32393450e09
#
_entry.id   5efe45fd03ada021b9adf32393450e09
#
_cell.length_a   1.000
_cell.length_b   1.000
_cell.length_c   1.000
_cell.angle_alpha   90.00
_cell.angle_beta   90.00
_cell.angle_gamma   90.00
#
_symmetry.space_group_name_H-M   'P 1'
#
loop_
_entity.id
_entity.type
_entity.pdbx_description
1 polymer ?
#
loop_
_entity_poly.entity_id
_entity_poly.type
_entity_poly.pdbx_seq_one_letter_code
_entity_poly.pdbx_strand_id
1 'polypeptide(L)'
;YQGRREEAWHINKDFPYFSPADVDVVILSHAHIDHSGNLPNLVKKGFQGNVYSTYATRDLCQIMLADAARIQEHDCAFINKMNKRRGIDQPEVYPTYSEQDAERCMRLFVNIGYERPIPVAPGVTLTFYDAGHILGAAQVCLDIEDRDDGKKKRFLFSGDVGRGDNELLRDPVPVPDVDILLMESTYGGRFHEAPSRDDETFCQAIREALE
;
A
#
# COMPACT_ATOMS: atom_id res chain seq x y z
N TYR A 1 -2.49 6.42 7.17
CA TYR A 1 -1.87 6.44 8.51
C TYR A 1 -2.20 5.14 9.25
N GLN A 2 -1.21 4.49 9.81
CA GLN A 2 -1.34 3.29 10.62
C GLN A 2 -1.00 3.65 12.09
N GLY A 3 -1.93 3.43 13.01
CA GLY A 3 -1.79 3.80 14.41
C GLY A 3 -2.95 3.32 15.27
N ARG A 4 -3.21 3.97 16.42
CA ARG A 4 -4.35 3.61 17.27
C ARG A 4 -5.66 3.77 16.50
N ARG A 5 -6.59 2.83 16.64
CA ARG A 5 -7.83 2.74 15.83
C ARG A 5 -8.60 4.05 15.72
N GLU A 6 -8.82 4.75 16.83
CA GLU A 6 -9.56 6.00 16.84
C GLU A 6 -8.83 7.12 16.09
N GLU A 7 -7.53 7.27 16.35
CA GLU A 7 -6.68 8.25 15.70
C GLU A 7 -6.54 7.96 14.19
N ALA A 8 -6.30 6.71 13.81
CA ALA A 8 -6.20 6.29 12.42
C ALA A 8 -7.51 6.55 11.66
N TRP A 9 -8.67 6.31 12.28
CA TRP A 9 -9.96 6.61 11.66
C TRP A 9 -10.12 8.10 11.40
N HIS A 10 -9.78 8.97 12.36
CA HIS A 10 -9.89 10.43 12.19
C HIS A 10 -8.96 10.96 11.10
N ILE A 11 -7.73 10.42 11.00
CA ILE A 11 -6.76 10.86 10.00
C ILE A 11 -7.13 10.36 8.60
N ASN A 12 -7.54 9.09 8.48
CA ASN A 12 -7.75 8.43 7.18
C ASN A 12 -9.11 8.70 6.55
N LYS A 13 -10.08 9.25 7.27
CA LYS A 13 -11.43 9.48 6.73
C LYS A 13 -11.49 10.58 5.66
N ASP A 14 -10.58 11.55 5.71
CA ASP A 14 -10.57 12.72 4.84
C ASP A 14 -9.17 13.01 4.27
N PHE A 15 -9.11 13.82 3.21
CA PHE A 15 -7.89 14.24 2.54
C PHE A 15 -7.73 15.77 2.67
N PRO A 16 -7.29 16.30 3.83
CA PRO A 16 -7.32 17.73 4.10
C PRO A 16 -6.35 18.57 3.27
N TYR A 17 -5.36 17.95 2.62
CA TYR A 17 -4.29 18.66 1.91
C TYR A 17 -4.48 18.70 0.40
N PHE A 18 -5.43 17.95 -0.14
CA PHE A 18 -5.73 17.92 -1.58
C PHE A 18 -7.16 17.41 -1.81
N SER A 19 -7.70 17.70 -2.99
CA SER A 19 -8.97 17.13 -3.43
C SER A 19 -8.70 15.81 -4.18
N PRO A 20 -9.31 14.69 -3.79
CA PRO A 20 -9.19 13.44 -4.53
C PRO A 20 -9.58 13.55 -6.02
N ALA A 21 -10.50 14.46 -6.36
CA ALA A 21 -10.92 14.70 -7.75
C ALA A 21 -9.83 15.37 -8.61
N ASP A 22 -8.84 16.03 -7.97
CA ASP A 22 -7.75 16.70 -8.66
C ASP A 22 -6.51 15.80 -8.86
N VAL A 23 -6.59 14.55 -8.39
CA VAL A 23 -5.53 13.56 -8.57
C VAL A 23 -5.70 12.87 -9.92
N ASP A 24 -4.71 12.99 -10.81
CA ASP A 24 -4.73 12.36 -12.13
C ASP A 24 -4.42 10.87 -12.08
N VAL A 25 -3.44 10.49 -11.24
CA VAL A 25 -2.87 9.14 -11.22
C VAL A 25 -2.46 8.74 -9.81
N VAL A 26 -2.68 7.49 -9.46
CA VAL A 26 -2.09 6.84 -8.28
C VAL A 26 -1.15 5.74 -8.73
N ILE A 27 0.00 5.63 -8.09
CA ILE A 27 0.97 4.57 -8.32
C ILE A 27 1.16 3.84 -7.00
N LEU A 28 0.84 2.54 -6.99
CA LEU A 28 0.87 1.71 -5.80
C LEU A 28 2.09 0.79 -5.84
N SER A 29 2.97 0.92 -4.85
CA SER A 29 4.18 0.11 -4.71
C SER A 29 3.87 -1.36 -4.40
N HIS A 30 2.98 -1.61 -3.45
CA HIS A 30 2.60 -2.96 -3.04
C HIS A 30 1.26 -2.98 -2.28
N ALA A 31 0.79 -4.20 -1.95
CA ALA A 31 -0.56 -4.40 -1.47
C ALA A 31 -0.77 -4.21 0.03
N HIS A 32 0.27 -4.07 0.87
CA HIS A 32 0.05 -3.91 2.31
C HIS A 32 -0.95 -2.81 2.64
N ILE A 33 -1.72 -3.01 3.71
CA ILE A 33 -2.90 -2.20 4.01
C ILE A 33 -2.56 -0.74 4.35
N ASP A 34 -1.38 -0.47 4.89
CA ASP A 34 -0.86 0.86 5.16
C ASP A 34 -0.47 1.63 3.88
N HIS A 35 -0.26 0.93 2.76
CA HIS A 35 -0.02 1.52 1.44
C HIS A 35 -1.30 1.55 0.59
N SER A 36 -2.10 0.50 0.60
CA SER A 36 -3.26 0.34 -0.28
C SER A 36 -4.60 0.67 0.38
N GLY A 37 -4.69 0.56 1.69
CA GLY A 37 -5.96 0.47 2.43
C GLY A 37 -6.87 1.69 2.33
N ASN A 38 -6.37 2.86 1.98
CA ASN A 38 -7.20 4.06 1.84
C ASN A 38 -7.60 4.37 0.39
N LEU A 39 -7.20 3.54 -0.58
CA LEU A 39 -7.56 3.72 -2.00
C LEU A 39 -9.08 3.71 -2.24
N PRO A 40 -9.88 2.80 -1.65
CA PRO A 40 -11.32 2.84 -1.85
C PRO A 40 -11.98 4.12 -1.31
N ASN A 41 -11.46 4.67 -0.22
CA ASN A 41 -11.91 5.96 0.30
C ASN A 41 -11.54 7.12 -0.63
N LEU A 42 -10.35 7.09 -1.24
CA LEU A 42 -9.94 8.06 -2.25
C LEU A 42 -10.92 8.07 -3.44
N VAL A 43 -11.31 6.89 -3.93
CA VAL A 43 -12.29 6.72 -5.01
C VAL A 43 -13.68 7.21 -4.57
N LYS A 44 -14.13 6.84 -3.37
CA LYS A 44 -15.38 7.32 -2.76
C LYS A 44 -15.45 8.85 -2.70
N LYS A 45 -14.31 9.51 -2.46
CA LYS A 45 -14.17 10.96 -2.33
C LYS A 45 -13.94 11.67 -3.67
N GLY A 46 -13.97 10.97 -4.80
CA GLY A 46 -14.00 11.58 -6.12
C GLY A 46 -12.83 11.30 -7.05
N PHE A 47 -11.85 10.50 -6.64
CA PHE A 47 -10.78 10.06 -7.55
C PHE A 47 -11.35 9.22 -8.68
N GLN A 48 -10.97 9.53 -9.93
CA GLN A 48 -11.43 8.86 -11.15
C GLN A 48 -10.28 8.46 -12.08
N GLY A 49 -9.04 8.73 -11.69
CA GLY A 49 -7.85 8.40 -12.45
C GLY A 49 -7.51 6.90 -12.40
N ASN A 50 -6.38 6.54 -12.98
CA ASN A 50 -5.87 5.17 -12.96
C ASN A 50 -5.04 4.91 -11.70
N VAL A 51 -5.13 3.68 -11.17
CA VAL A 51 -4.24 3.14 -10.15
C VAL A 51 -3.28 2.16 -10.82
N TYR A 52 -2.03 2.57 -11.00
CA TYR A 52 -1.00 1.71 -11.58
C TYR A 52 -0.38 0.82 -10.51
N SER A 53 -0.31 -0.48 -10.78
CA SER A 53 0.32 -1.47 -9.90
C SER A 53 0.87 -2.64 -10.69
N THR A 54 1.63 -3.52 -10.05
CA THR A 54 1.96 -4.83 -10.62
C THR A 54 0.73 -5.76 -10.60
N TYR A 55 0.78 -6.84 -11.38
CA TYR A 55 -0.31 -7.82 -11.44
C TYR A 55 -0.62 -8.44 -10.06
N ALA A 56 0.41 -8.92 -9.36
CA ALA A 56 0.22 -9.57 -8.07
C ALA A 56 -0.25 -8.58 -6.99
N THR A 57 0.22 -7.33 -7.00
CA THR A 57 -0.27 -6.28 -6.12
C THR A 57 -1.77 -6.05 -6.30
N ARG A 58 -2.24 -5.97 -7.54
CA ARG A 58 -3.69 -5.83 -7.82
C ARG A 58 -4.48 -7.01 -7.31
N ASP A 59 -4.01 -8.24 -7.55
CA ASP A 59 -4.74 -9.45 -7.16
C ASP A 59 -4.82 -9.58 -5.64
N LEU A 60 -3.76 -9.22 -4.91
CA LEU A 60 -3.78 -9.13 -3.46
C LEU A 60 -4.73 -8.03 -2.97
N CYS A 61 -4.69 -6.83 -3.56
CA CYS A 61 -5.59 -5.73 -3.23
C CYS A 61 -7.06 -6.11 -3.40
N GLN A 62 -7.40 -6.88 -4.43
CA GLN A 62 -8.77 -7.31 -4.67
C GLN A 62 -9.36 -8.08 -3.48
N ILE A 63 -8.55 -8.93 -2.85
CA ILE A 63 -8.96 -9.72 -1.68
C ILE A 63 -8.93 -8.85 -0.43
N MET A 64 -7.82 -8.17 -0.20
CA MET A 64 -7.56 -7.44 1.04
C MET A 64 -8.48 -6.23 1.23
N LEU A 65 -8.75 -5.46 0.18
CA LEU A 65 -9.61 -4.27 0.27
C LEU A 65 -11.07 -4.62 0.50
N ALA A 66 -11.57 -5.70 -0.13
CA ALA A 66 -12.91 -6.20 0.10
C ALA A 66 -13.07 -6.74 1.54
N ASP A 67 -12.09 -7.49 2.04
CA ASP A 67 -12.10 -8.01 3.40
C ASP A 67 -12.00 -6.89 4.44
N ALA A 68 -11.10 -5.91 4.24
CA ALA A 68 -10.98 -4.74 5.10
C ALA A 68 -12.29 -3.92 5.16
N ALA A 69 -13.00 -3.77 4.04
CA ALA A 69 -14.32 -3.12 4.02
C ALA A 69 -15.33 -3.86 4.89
N ARG A 70 -15.43 -5.19 4.71
CA ARG A 70 -16.34 -6.06 5.47
C ARG A 70 -16.06 -6.02 6.98
N ILE A 71 -14.77 -6.03 7.37
CA ILE A 71 -14.37 -5.90 8.77
C ILE A 71 -14.81 -4.55 9.32
N GLN A 72 -14.57 -3.44 8.61
CA GLN A 72 -14.98 -2.11 9.05
C GLN A 72 -16.51 -1.99 9.20
N GLU A 73 -17.29 -2.51 8.25
CA GLU A 73 -18.76 -2.52 8.32
C GLU A 73 -19.27 -3.29 9.54
N HIS A 74 -18.69 -4.46 9.80
CA HIS A 74 -19.04 -5.28 10.95
C HIS A 74 -18.67 -4.61 12.27
N ASP A 75 -17.46 -4.03 12.38
CA ASP A 75 -16.99 -3.31 13.57
C ASP A 75 -17.88 -2.10 13.87
N CYS A 76 -18.22 -1.30 12.85
CA CYS A 76 -19.13 -0.17 13.02
C CYS A 76 -20.51 -0.58 13.50
N ALA A 77 -21.09 -1.63 12.90
CA ALA A 77 -22.39 -2.16 13.32
C ALA A 77 -22.35 -2.66 14.79
N PHE A 78 -21.27 -3.33 15.17
CA PHE A 78 -21.07 -3.81 16.54
C PHE A 78 -20.96 -2.65 17.53
N ILE A 79 -20.14 -1.63 17.25
CA ILE A 79 -19.95 -0.44 18.10
C ILE A 79 -21.29 0.29 18.27
N ASN A 80 -22.01 0.57 17.19
CA ASN A 80 -23.30 1.25 17.23
C ASN A 80 -24.33 0.48 18.05
N LYS A 81 -24.38 -0.84 17.90
CA LYS A 81 -25.26 -1.71 18.71
C LYS A 81 -24.88 -1.68 20.20
N MET A 82 -23.59 -1.68 20.51
CA MET A 82 -23.13 -1.64 21.91
C MET A 82 -23.40 -0.28 22.54
N ASN A 83 -23.16 0.84 21.84
CA ASN A 83 -23.45 2.17 22.32
C ASN A 83 -24.95 2.34 22.65
N LYS A 84 -25.82 1.88 21.73
CA LYS A 84 -27.28 1.88 21.95
C LYS A 84 -27.70 1.08 23.18
N ARG A 85 -27.11 -0.12 23.38
CA ARG A 85 -27.41 -0.97 24.55
C ARG A 85 -26.96 -0.36 25.87
N ARG A 86 -25.86 0.41 25.87
CA ARG A 86 -25.28 1.06 27.04
C ARG A 86 -25.87 2.44 27.32
N GLY A 87 -26.79 2.94 26.48
CA GLY A 87 -27.35 4.28 26.60
C GLY A 87 -26.31 5.39 26.38
N ILE A 88 -25.23 5.09 25.62
CA ILE A 88 -24.21 6.07 25.28
C ILE A 88 -24.74 6.94 24.15
N ASP A 89 -24.95 8.24 24.43
CA ASP A 89 -25.37 9.22 23.44
C ASP A 89 -24.16 9.74 22.65
N GLN A 90 -23.76 8.98 21.65
CA GLN A 90 -22.69 9.33 20.70
C GLN A 90 -23.21 9.16 19.27
N PRO A 91 -22.70 9.97 18.31
CA PRO A 91 -23.01 9.76 16.90
C PRO A 91 -22.67 8.36 16.44
N GLU A 92 -23.46 7.82 15.53
CA GLU A 92 -23.15 6.54 14.90
C GLU A 92 -21.80 6.61 14.15
N VAL A 93 -21.03 5.55 14.24
CA VAL A 93 -19.77 5.39 13.48
C VAL A 93 -20.06 4.65 12.17
N TYR A 94 -19.38 5.06 11.12
CA TYR A 94 -19.51 4.50 9.79
C TYR A 94 -18.14 4.06 9.25
N PRO A 95 -18.07 3.04 8.40
CA PRO A 95 -16.82 2.64 7.76
C PRO A 95 -16.30 3.75 6.85
N THR A 96 -14.99 3.86 6.71
CA THR A 96 -14.37 4.84 5.80
C THR A 96 -14.79 4.59 4.37
N TYR A 97 -14.95 3.31 3.99
CA TYR A 97 -15.46 2.86 2.70
C TYR A 97 -16.22 1.53 2.84
N SER A 98 -17.06 1.24 1.88
CA SER A 98 -17.85 0.02 1.79
C SER A 98 -17.21 -1.01 0.85
N GLU A 99 -17.73 -2.26 0.85
CA GLU A 99 -17.33 -3.30 -0.11
C GLU A 99 -17.58 -2.84 -1.56
N GLN A 100 -18.66 -2.10 -1.82
CA GLN A 100 -18.93 -1.52 -3.14
C GLN A 100 -17.90 -0.45 -3.54
N ASP A 101 -17.38 0.33 -2.57
CA ASP A 101 -16.32 1.29 -2.84
C ASP A 101 -15.01 0.57 -3.19
N ALA A 102 -14.70 -0.54 -2.53
CA ALA A 102 -13.56 -1.40 -2.87
C ALA A 102 -13.68 -1.98 -4.28
N GLU A 103 -14.86 -2.50 -4.66
CA GLU A 103 -15.10 -2.98 -6.02
C GLU A 103 -14.94 -1.88 -7.07
N ARG A 104 -15.44 -0.68 -6.80
CA ARG A 104 -15.25 0.47 -7.70
C ARG A 104 -13.79 0.83 -7.85
N CYS A 105 -13.04 0.83 -6.75
CA CYS A 105 -11.60 1.07 -6.75
C CYS A 105 -10.86 0.07 -7.65
N MET A 106 -11.18 -1.22 -7.57
CA MET A 106 -10.53 -2.26 -8.37
C MET A 106 -10.72 -2.09 -9.88
N ARG A 107 -11.76 -1.40 -10.32
CA ARG A 107 -11.98 -1.09 -11.76
C ARG A 107 -11.02 -0.05 -12.32
N LEU A 108 -10.37 0.72 -11.47
CA LEU A 108 -9.40 1.75 -11.85
C LEU A 108 -7.96 1.21 -11.94
N PHE A 109 -7.73 -0.05 -11.58
CA PHE A 109 -6.40 -0.65 -11.63
C PHE A 109 -5.94 -0.94 -13.03
N VAL A 110 -4.73 -0.49 -13.34
CA VAL A 110 -3.98 -0.77 -14.57
C VAL A 110 -2.71 -1.52 -14.19
N ASN A 111 -2.58 -2.75 -14.69
CA ASN A 111 -1.49 -3.64 -14.31
C ASN A 111 -0.31 -3.52 -15.27
N ILE A 112 0.89 -3.45 -14.71
CA ILE A 112 2.14 -3.36 -15.46
C ILE A 112 3.13 -4.38 -14.94
N GLY A 113 3.93 -4.96 -15.85
CA GLY A 113 5.07 -5.80 -15.47
C GLY A 113 6.26 -4.96 -15.02
N TYR A 114 7.19 -5.62 -14.34
CA TYR A 114 8.48 -5.01 -13.98
C TYR A 114 9.29 -4.63 -15.22
N GLU A 115 10.15 -3.62 -15.07
CA GLU A 115 11.11 -3.13 -16.06
C GLU A 115 10.47 -2.74 -17.42
N ARG A 116 9.20 -2.33 -17.39
CA ARG A 116 8.49 -1.86 -18.56
C ARG A 116 8.09 -0.39 -18.38
N PRO A 117 8.82 0.54 -19.03
CA PRO A 117 8.49 1.95 -18.96
C PRO A 117 7.18 2.24 -19.70
N ILE A 118 6.28 2.96 -19.04
CA ILE A 118 5.02 3.43 -19.63
C ILE A 118 4.78 4.90 -19.28
N PRO A 119 4.25 5.71 -20.21
CA PRO A 119 3.80 7.05 -19.89
C PRO A 119 2.53 6.98 -19.03
N VAL A 120 2.53 7.67 -17.88
CA VAL A 120 1.38 7.72 -16.96
C VAL A 120 0.74 9.10 -16.89
N ALA A 121 1.52 10.13 -17.23
CA ALA A 121 1.06 11.51 -17.36
C ALA A 121 1.96 12.25 -18.37
N PRO A 122 1.56 13.44 -18.87
CA PRO A 122 2.41 14.23 -19.76
C PRO A 122 3.79 14.53 -19.12
N GLY A 123 4.87 14.05 -19.75
CA GLY A 123 6.24 14.20 -19.27
C GLY A 123 6.63 13.27 -18.13
N VAL A 124 5.78 12.27 -17.76
CA VAL A 124 6.06 11.33 -16.66
C VAL A 124 5.98 9.90 -17.18
N THR A 125 7.09 9.19 -17.07
CA THR A 125 7.19 7.76 -17.41
C THR A 125 7.43 6.94 -16.14
N LEU A 126 6.58 5.94 -15.92
CA LEU A 126 6.68 4.99 -14.80
C LEU A 126 7.41 3.73 -15.22
N THR A 127 8.30 3.26 -14.35
CA THR A 127 8.88 1.92 -14.42
C THR A 127 8.86 1.29 -13.03
N PHE A 128 8.33 0.07 -12.92
CA PHE A 128 8.41 -0.72 -11.69
C PHE A 128 9.66 -1.60 -11.70
N TYR A 129 10.39 -1.62 -10.58
CA TYR A 129 11.47 -2.55 -10.31
C TYR A 129 11.11 -3.43 -9.12
N ASP A 130 11.49 -4.69 -9.14
CA ASP A 130 11.18 -5.61 -8.04
C ASP A 130 11.77 -5.09 -6.72
N ALA A 131 10.95 -4.99 -5.68
CA ALA A 131 11.38 -4.55 -4.35
C ALA A 131 11.74 -5.72 -3.43
N GLY A 132 11.45 -6.96 -3.82
CA GLY A 132 11.78 -8.17 -3.05
C GLY A 132 11.09 -8.30 -1.69
N HIS A 133 10.03 -7.53 -1.44
CA HIS A 133 9.38 -7.43 -0.12
C HIS A 133 8.21 -8.41 0.05
N ILE A 134 7.22 -8.33 -0.82
CA ILE A 134 6.13 -9.30 -0.97
C ILE A 134 5.87 -9.56 -2.45
N LEU A 135 5.02 -10.54 -2.77
CA LEU A 135 4.63 -10.81 -4.15
C LEU A 135 4.04 -9.55 -4.79
N GLY A 136 4.65 -9.11 -5.89
CA GLY A 136 4.23 -7.93 -6.62
C GLY A 136 4.78 -6.60 -6.09
N ALA A 137 5.50 -6.58 -4.97
CA ALA A 137 6.08 -5.36 -4.44
C ALA A 137 7.07 -4.72 -5.42
N ALA A 138 6.96 -3.41 -5.60
CA ALA A 138 7.74 -2.67 -6.56
C ALA A 138 8.33 -1.38 -5.97
N GLN A 139 9.56 -1.11 -6.33
CA GLN A 139 10.12 0.23 -6.31
C GLN A 139 9.52 1.02 -7.47
N VAL A 140 9.10 2.24 -7.21
CA VAL A 140 8.44 3.12 -8.19
C VAL A 140 9.47 4.10 -8.75
N CYS A 141 9.88 3.89 -9.99
CA CYS A 141 10.78 4.80 -10.68
C CYS A 141 9.99 5.69 -11.65
N LEU A 142 10.15 7.01 -11.50
CA LEU A 142 9.54 8.01 -12.37
C LEU A 142 10.63 8.79 -13.10
N ASP A 143 10.65 8.71 -14.42
CA ASP A 143 11.40 9.62 -15.26
C ASP A 143 10.50 10.82 -15.56
N ILE A 144 10.85 11.97 -15.02
CA ILE A 144 10.05 13.22 -15.09
C ILE A 144 10.80 14.22 -15.97
N GLU A 145 10.13 14.69 -17.01
CA GLU A 145 10.64 15.76 -17.87
C GLU A 145 10.13 17.11 -17.36
N ASP A 146 11.07 17.99 -17.00
CA ASP A 146 10.78 19.34 -16.57
C ASP A 146 10.24 20.15 -17.74
N ARG A 147 9.08 20.79 -17.57
CA ARG A 147 8.42 21.55 -18.63
C ARG A 147 9.15 22.83 -19.01
N ASP A 148 9.94 23.39 -18.08
CA ASP A 148 10.57 24.70 -18.26
C ASP A 148 11.93 24.58 -18.99
N ASP A 149 12.72 23.55 -18.65
CA ASP A 149 14.07 23.40 -19.23
C ASP A 149 14.28 22.08 -20.01
N GLY A 150 13.28 21.23 -20.09
CA GLY A 150 13.31 19.94 -20.78
C GLY A 150 14.26 18.91 -20.16
N LYS A 151 14.81 19.18 -18.97
CA LYS A 151 15.68 18.25 -18.30
C LYS A 151 14.89 17.10 -17.70
N LYS A 152 15.44 15.91 -17.81
CA LYS A 152 14.88 14.73 -17.18
C LYS A 152 15.49 14.53 -15.80
N LYS A 153 14.63 14.23 -14.84
CA LYS A 153 15.02 13.82 -13.48
C LYS A 153 14.41 12.47 -13.17
N ARG A 154 15.20 11.61 -12.56
CA ARG A 154 14.75 10.31 -12.09
C ARG A 154 14.44 10.37 -10.60
N PHE A 155 13.17 10.18 -10.28
CA PHE A 155 12.67 10.05 -8.92
C PHE A 155 12.44 8.55 -8.61
N LEU A 156 12.93 8.09 -7.48
CA LEU A 156 12.70 6.74 -6.99
C LEU A 156 12.00 6.78 -5.63
N PHE A 157 10.84 6.13 -5.55
CA PHE A 157 10.21 5.76 -4.28
C PHE A 157 10.45 4.27 -4.04
N SER A 158 11.12 3.93 -2.94
CA SER A 158 11.49 2.55 -2.65
C SER A 158 10.28 1.64 -2.39
N GLY A 159 9.15 2.19 -1.94
CA GLY A 159 8.19 1.37 -1.23
C GLY A 159 8.88 0.70 -0.05
N ASP A 160 8.38 -0.45 0.38
CA ASP A 160 9.06 -1.32 1.34
C ASP A 160 10.00 -2.25 0.59
N VAL A 161 11.25 -2.35 1.04
CA VAL A 161 12.30 -3.12 0.37
C VAL A 161 12.57 -4.41 1.14
N GLY A 162 12.60 -5.52 0.41
CA GLY A 162 12.93 -6.83 0.96
C GLY A 162 14.43 -6.95 1.31
N ARG A 163 14.70 -7.89 2.17
CA ARG A 163 16.06 -8.13 2.71
C ARG A 163 17.01 -8.82 1.74
N GLY A 164 16.48 -9.47 0.70
CA GLY A 164 17.22 -10.43 -0.14
C GLY A 164 17.31 -11.81 0.51
N ASP A 165 17.91 -12.77 -0.20
CA ASP A 165 18.06 -14.16 0.22
C ASP A 165 16.76 -14.85 0.67
N ASN A 166 15.63 -14.49 0.07
CA ASN A 166 14.33 -15.10 0.33
C ASN A 166 14.12 -16.28 -0.64
N GLU A 167 13.65 -17.41 -0.13
CA GLU A 167 13.45 -18.63 -0.95
C GLU A 167 12.31 -18.47 -1.99
N LEU A 168 11.34 -17.59 -1.72
CA LEU A 168 10.13 -17.40 -2.54
C LEU A 168 10.11 -16.11 -3.35
N LEU A 169 10.88 -15.12 -2.93
CA LEU A 169 10.89 -13.80 -3.55
C LEU A 169 12.24 -13.55 -4.23
N ARG A 170 12.20 -12.74 -5.26
CA ARG A 170 13.43 -12.26 -5.89
C ARG A 170 14.08 -11.21 -5.00
N ASP A 171 15.39 -11.05 -5.14
CA ASP A 171 16.10 -9.96 -4.50
C ASP A 171 15.67 -8.61 -5.07
N PRO A 172 15.74 -7.52 -4.27
CA PRO A 172 15.48 -6.18 -4.76
C PRO A 172 16.40 -5.82 -5.92
N VAL A 173 15.82 -5.28 -6.98
CA VAL A 173 16.57 -4.86 -8.18
C VAL A 173 17.17 -3.47 -7.94
N PRO A 174 18.49 -3.28 -8.10
CA PRO A 174 19.09 -1.95 -8.02
C PRO A 174 18.60 -1.04 -9.15
N VAL A 175 18.23 0.19 -8.82
CA VAL A 175 17.85 1.20 -9.81
C VAL A 175 18.99 2.22 -9.96
N PRO A 176 19.65 2.31 -11.14
CA PRO A 176 20.76 3.23 -11.35
C PRO A 176 20.30 4.66 -11.63
N ASP A 177 21.23 5.60 -11.50
CA ASP A 177 21.11 6.99 -11.94
C ASP A 177 19.91 7.74 -11.37
N VAL A 178 19.67 7.58 -10.05
CA VAL A 178 18.58 8.24 -9.32
C VAL A 178 18.99 9.65 -8.90
N ASP A 179 18.22 10.67 -9.29
CA ASP A 179 18.44 12.06 -8.87
C ASP A 179 17.80 12.36 -7.52
N ILE A 180 16.61 11.79 -7.27
CA ILE A 180 15.83 12.02 -6.04
C ILE A 180 15.36 10.66 -5.50
N LEU A 181 15.71 10.36 -4.25
CA LEU A 181 15.32 9.14 -3.57
C LEU A 181 14.41 9.45 -2.38
N LEU A 182 13.22 8.84 -2.38
CA LEU A 182 12.34 8.72 -1.22
C LEU A 182 12.30 7.25 -0.79
N MET A 183 12.84 6.95 0.39
CA MET A 183 12.94 5.55 0.85
C MET A 183 12.42 5.39 2.27
N GLU A 184 11.99 4.17 2.57
CA GLU A 184 11.65 3.76 3.93
C GLU A 184 12.87 3.82 4.86
N SER A 185 12.60 3.85 6.17
CA SER A 185 13.65 3.80 7.19
C SER A 185 13.25 2.95 8.41
N THR A 186 12.39 1.98 8.21
CA THR A 186 11.84 1.10 9.26
C THR A 186 12.93 0.45 10.10
N TYR A 187 14.00 0.01 9.45
CA TYR A 187 15.19 -0.52 10.10
C TYR A 187 16.38 0.43 10.10
N GLY A 188 16.13 1.73 9.92
CA GLY A 188 17.18 2.75 9.96
C GLY A 188 17.92 2.74 11.31
N GLY A 189 19.24 2.54 11.27
CA GLY A 189 20.07 2.44 12.46
C GLY A 189 19.96 1.12 13.25
N ARG A 190 19.34 0.09 12.68
CA ARG A 190 19.28 -1.27 13.26
C ARG A 190 19.86 -2.28 12.28
N PHE A 191 20.51 -3.29 12.82
CA PHE A 191 20.89 -4.47 12.03
C PHE A 191 19.81 -5.54 12.20
N HIS A 192 19.47 -6.20 11.09
CA HIS A 192 18.71 -7.44 11.18
C HIS A 192 19.59 -8.50 11.86
N GLU A 193 18.99 -9.30 12.71
CA GLU A 193 19.63 -10.54 13.15
C GLU A 193 19.97 -11.38 11.92
N ALA A 194 21.12 -12.04 11.95
CA ALA A 194 21.46 -12.98 10.87
C ALA A 194 20.31 -13.99 10.74
N PRO A 195 19.90 -14.36 9.49
CA PRO A 195 18.90 -15.41 9.33
C PRO A 195 19.42 -16.64 10.06
N SER A 196 18.83 -16.92 11.24
CA SER A 196 19.04 -18.20 11.86
C SER A 196 18.34 -19.19 10.93
N ARG A 197 19.09 -20.02 10.24
CA ARG A 197 18.57 -21.23 9.57
C ARG A 197 18.20 -22.28 10.63
N ASP A 198 17.61 -21.82 11.71
CA ASP A 198 17.25 -22.68 12.82
C ASP A 198 15.85 -23.27 12.60
N ASP A 199 15.74 -24.07 11.52
CA ASP A 199 14.66 -25.05 11.42
C ASP A 199 14.60 -25.90 12.69
N GLU A 200 15.75 -26.16 13.33
CA GLU A 200 15.83 -26.84 14.62
C GLU A 200 15.20 -26.04 15.75
N THR A 201 15.49 -24.74 15.88
CA THR A 201 14.89 -23.88 16.94
C THR A 201 13.38 -23.74 16.74
N PHE A 202 12.92 -23.61 15.51
CA PHE A 202 11.48 -23.58 15.19
C PHE A 202 10.81 -24.93 15.52
N CYS A 203 11.41 -26.04 15.11
CA CYS A 203 10.94 -27.38 15.44
C CYS A 203 10.95 -27.66 16.94
N GLN A 204 11.98 -27.17 17.64
CA GLN A 204 12.07 -27.30 19.10
C GLN A 204 10.95 -26.51 19.80
N ALA A 205 10.70 -25.25 19.41
CA ALA A 205 9.61 -24.45 19.94
C ALA A 205 8.23 -25.11 19.74
N ILE A 206 8.01 -25.72 18.56
CA ILE A 206 6.77 -26.49 18.33
C ILE A 206 6.66 -27.72 19.26
N ARG A 207 7.75 -28.47 19.46
CA ARG A 207 7.75 -29.62 20.36
C ARG A 207 7.46 -29.23 21.80
N GLU A 208 8.12 -28.16 22.30
CA GLU A 208 7.90 -27.63 23.65
C GLU A 208 6.47 -27.08 23.85
N ALA A 209 5.80 -26.60 22.81
CA ALA A 209 4.42 -26.15 22.89
C ALA A 209 3.39 -27.28 22.85
N LEU A 210 3.80 -28.50 22.46
CA LEU A 210 2.96 -29.70 22.41
C LEU A 210 3.07 -30.62 23.64
N GLU A 211 4.05 -30.38 24.50
CA GLU A 211 4.22 -31.02 25.83
C GLU A 211 3.41 -30.27 26.90
#